data_ead952c7e12fe8369c9cc06f727b92d1
#
_entry.id   ead952c7e12fe8369c9cc06f727b92d1
#
_cell.length_a   1.000
_cell.length_b   1.000
_cell.length_c   1.000
_cell.angle_alpha   90.00
_cell.angle_beta   90.00
_cell.angle_gamma   90.00
#
_symmetry.space_group_name_H-M   'P 1'
#
loop_
_entity.id
_entity.type
_entity.pdbx_description
1 polymer ?
#
loop_
_entity_poly.entity_id
_entity_poly.type
_entity_poly.pdbx_seq_one_letter_code
_entity_poly.pdbx_strand_id
1 'polypeptide(L)'
;MLYNNNMKKIFIMISLFIIIGFSAYLLIDNMLLLDNSVVKDKKFVLEVHKKEKLSNVLKLEEKILDDRELFYEEIGEKKISFIYLNKNKKKRKAEIKLNIVDTIKPLVFGANYFKSYQGVKKDFTKNFLILDNYDREVKKVVENDIDFDKLGKYKLILKATDNSNNITIKEFTVEIVEKPKDNKETSKTVKRVGVKYEDIYTEYKNNKTKIGIDISKWQGNVDFQKLKEANVEFVMIRLGYQTGFGKEIVLDKYYEQNIKLANKYGIKVGVYFYSYAKNTNDAKKQAEFVKKHIKNYKIDMPVAFDFEDWKNIGLAKLSIYDINKNAKKFLEEIKKDGYQVLNYGSKYYLENIWDIDYPTWLAHYTNKTNYSKDYKMWQLTENGLISGIQGFVDVNVLYE
;
A
#
# COMPACT_ATOMS: atom_id res chain seq x y z
N MET A 1 3.05 65.01 63.15
CA MET A 1 3.07 64.85 61.69
C MET A 1 3.96 63.68 61.22
N LEU A 2 5.06 63.38 61.85
CA LEU A 2 6.03 62.32 61.46
C LEU A 2 5.45 60.86 61.60
N TYR A 3 4.59 60.57 62.58
CA TYR A 3 4.02 59.25 62.86
C TYR A 3 3.08 58.78 61.74
N ASN A 4 2.35 59.71 61.12
CA ASN A 4 1.40 59.38 60.04
C ASN A 4 2.05 59.08 58.69
N ASN A 5 3.27 59.57 58.47
CA ASN A 5 4.04 59.30 57.23
C ASN A 5 4.68 57.88 57.25
N ASN A 6 5.13 57.40 58.43
CA ASN A 6 5.69 56.07 58.55
C ASN A 6 4.62 54.96 58.42
N MET A 7 3.45 55.19 58.99
CA MET A 7 2.29 54.27 58.81
C MET A 7 1.85 54.18 57.36
N LYS A 8 1.80 55.29 56.61
CA LYS A 8 1.52 55.26 55.18
C LYS A 8 2.59 54.53 54.36
N LYS A 9 3.87 54.70 54.71
CA LYS A 9 4.96 53.94 54.02
C LYS A 9 4.87 52.44 54.32
N ILE A 10 4.56 52.01 55.51
CA ILE A 10 4.37 50.62 55.90
C ILE A 10 3.18 50.03 55.19
N PHE A 11 2.07 50.77 55.06
CA PHE A 11 0.87 50.31 54.35
C PHE A 11 1.13 50.17 52.83
N ILE A 12 1.90 51.07 52.24
CA ILE A 12 2.33 50.99 50.83
C ILE A 12 3.26 49.77 50.61
N MET A 13 4.20 49.54 51.50
CA MET A 13 5.08 48.38 51.40
C MET A 13 4.28 47.06 51.53
N ILE A 14 3.37 46.94 52.46
CA ILE A 14 2.54 45.75 52.62
C ILE A 14 1.66 45.53 51.39
N SER A 15 1.03 46.57 50.82
CA SER A 15 0.25 46.44 49.59
C SER A 15 1.12 46.06 48.36
N LEU A 16 2.35 46.57 48.27
CA LEU A 16 3.29 46.19 47.24
C LEU A 16 3.70 44.69 47.37
N PHE A 17 3.97 44.21 48.59
CA PHE A 17 4.25 42.79 48.86
C PHE A 17 3.07 41.87 48.51
N ILE A 18 1.83 42.30 48.84
CA ILE A 18 0.61 41.56 48.47
C ILE A 18 0.42 41.52 46.95
N ILE A 19 0.65 42.65 46.23
CA ILE A 19 0.55 42.72 44.78
C ILE A 19 1.63 41.87 44.12
N ILE A 20 2.88 41.94 44.58
CA ILE A 20 3.96 41.13 44.06
C ILE A 20 3.69 39.64 44.33
N GLY A 21 3.26 39.28 45.56
CA GLY A 21 2.89 37.91 45.90
C GLY A 21 1.73 37.37 45.08
N PHE A 22 0.70 38.20 44.85
CA PHE A 22 -0.45 37.84 44.01
C PHE A 22 -0.05 37.73 42.52
N SER A 23 0.81 38.64 42.03
CA SER A 23 1.33 38.55 40.65
C SER A 23 2.22 37.31 40.46
N ALA A 24 3.07 36.99 41.43
CA ALA A 24 3.88 35.78 41.42
C ALA A 24 3.02 34.52 41.49
N TYR A 25 1.96 34.53 42.32
CA TYR A 25 0.99 33.44 42.40
C TYR A 25 0.27 33.24 41.05
N LEU A 26 -0.18 34.31 40.40
CA LEU A 26 -0.82 34.25 39.06
C LEU A 26 0.16 33.77 37.98
N LEU A 27 1.43 34.16 38.07
CA LEU A 27 2.47 33.68 37.17
C LEU A 27 2.72 32.20 37.37
N ILE A 28 2.84 31.74 38.61
CA ILE A 28 3.06 30.31 38.95
C ILE A 28 1.80 29.49 38.58
N ASP A 29 0.61 30.00 38.83
CA ASP A 29 -0.65 29.30 38.48
C ASP A 29 -0.85 29.16 36.97
N ASN A 30 -0.28 30.09 36.18
CA ASN A 30 -0.24 30.02 34.72
C ASN A 30 0.96 29.25 34.18
N MET A 31 1.98 28.92 35.01
CA MET A 31 3.06 28.03 34.56
C MET A 31 2.53 26.62 34.27
N LEU A 32 2.97 26.08 33.14
CA LEU A 32 2.64 24.73 32.75
C LEU A 32 3.42 23.72 33.62
N LEU A 33 2.92 23.44 34.81
CA LEU A 33 3.59 22.53 35.76
C LEU A 33 3.52 21.09 35.27
N LEU A 34 4.63 20.37 35.43
CA LEU A 34 4.70 18.94 35.16
C LEU A 34 3.92 18.20 36.24
N ASP A 35 2.94 17.40 35.81
CA ASP A 35 2.13 16.56 36.67
C ASP A 35 1.84 15.23 35.95
N ASN A 36 2.57 14.20 36.35
CA ASN A 36 2.46 12.87 35.78
C ASN A 36 1.44 11.97 36.54
N SER A 37 0.65 12.51 37.46
CA SER A 37 -0.28 11.74 38.29
C SER A 37 -1.31 10.95 37.47
N VAL A 38 -1.76 11.56 36.34
CA VAL A 38 -2.78 10.96 35.45
C VAL A 38 -2.26 9.81 34.61
N VAL A 39 -0.93 9.66 34.51
CA VAL A 39 -0.25 8.63 33.69
C VAL A 39 0.57 7.66 34.54
N LYS A 40 0.58 7.86 35.86
CA LYS A 40 1.33 7.02 36.80
C LYS A 40 0.91 5.55 36.63
N ASP A 41 1.89 4.67 36.61
CA ASP A 41 1.74 3.21 36.50
C ASP A 41 0.99 2.70 35.22
N LYS A 42 0.77 3.59 34.21
CA LYS A 42 0.17 3.25 32.94
C LYS A 42 1.23 2.94 31.88
N LYS A 43 0.95 1.93 31.05
CA LYS A 43 1.76 1.60 29.88
C LYS A 43 1.05 2.10 28.62
N PHE A 44 1.78 2.78 27.76
CA PHE A 44 1.26 3.30 26.49
C PHE A 44 1.96 2.61 25.35
N VAL A 45 1.15 2.12 24.40
CA VAL A 45 1.62 1.34 23.26
C VAL A 45 0.97 1.90 21.99
N LEU A 46 1.73 2.00 20.93
CA LEU A 46 1.25 2.35 19.58
C LEU A 46 1.85 1.37 18.58
N GLU A 47 1.00 0.86 17.70
CA GLU A 47 1.44 0.02 16.58
C GLU A 47 2.27 0.86 15.60
N VAL A 48 3.40 0.33 15.16
CA VAL A 48 4.25 0.97 14.16
C VAL A 48 3.48 1.15 12.84
N HIS A 49 3.73 2.24 12.12
CA HIS A 49 3.06 2.62 10.87
C HIS A 49 1.56 2.92 10.99
N LYS A 50 1.00 2.87 12.20
CA LYS A 50 -0.39 3.26 12.44
C LYS A 50 -0.49 4.72 12.84
N LYS A 51 -1.40 5.45 12.18
CA LYS A 51 -1.81 6.79 12.59
C LYS A 51 -2.87 6.69 13.67
N GLU A 52 -2.66 7.38 14.79
CA GLU A 52 -3.61 7.38 15.89
C GLU A 52 -3.59 8.72 16.63
N LYS A 53 -4.74 9.20 17.10
CA LYS A 53 -4.80 10.38 17.94
C LYS A 53 -4.19 10.11 19.31
N LEU A 54 -3.51 11.10 19.84
CA LEU A 54 -2.89 11.02 21.17
C LEU A 54 -3.93 10.64 22.25
N SER A 55 -5.13 11.19 22.21
CA SER A 55 -6.23 10.87 23.14
C SER A 55 -6.61 9.39 23.10
N ASN A 56 -6.63 8.77 21.92
CA ASN A 56 -6.94 7.35 21.76
C ASN A 56 -5.85 6.44 22.31
N VAL A 57 -4.59 6.89 22.23
CA VAL A 57 -3.44 6.17 22.80
C VAL A 57 -3.45 6.27 24.32
N LEU A 58 -3.72 7.46 24.85
CA LEU A 58 -3.67 7.74 26.28
C LEU A 58 -4.87 7.17 27.06
N LYS A 59 -6.07 7.21 26.48
CA LYS A 59 -7.35 6.77 27.09
C LYS A 59 -7.52 7.30 28.52
N LEU A 60 -7.29 8.61 28.68
CA LEU A 60 -7.45 9.32 29.94
C LEU A 60 -8.86 9.90 30.04
N GLU A 61 -9.35 10.07 31.27
CA GLU A 61 -10.61 10.78 31.54
C GLU A 61 -10.44 12.29 31.37
N GLU A 62 -9.24 12.79 31.58
CA GLU A 62 -8.85 14.18 31.48
C GLU A 62 -8.86 14.67 30.03
N LYS A 63 -9.30 15.90 29.81
CA LYS A 63 -9.33 16.50 28.47
C LYS A 63 -7.92 16.82 28.01
N ILE A 64 -7.46 16.17 26.95
CA ILE A 64 -6.22 16.48 26.25
C ILE A 64 -6.41 17.76 25.42
N LEU A 65 -5.49 18.72 25.55
CA LEU A 65 -5.60 20.03 24.89
C LEU A 65 -4.80 20.09 23.59
N ASP A 66 -3.75 19.29 23.46
CA ASP A 66 -2.89 19.16 22.28
C ASP A 66 -3.05 17.79 21.61
N ASP A 67 -4.30 17.41 21.35
CA ASP A 67 -4.66 16.11 20.79
C ASP A 67 -4.26 16.01 19.31
N ARG A 68 -3.01 15.69 19.11
CA ARG A 68 -2.38 15.54 17.79
C ARG A 68 -2.38 14.10 17.30
N GLU A 69 -2.25 13.93 15.99
CA GLU A 69 -1.98 12.63 15.38
C GLU A 69 -0.54 12.19 15.65
N LEU A 70 -0.39 10.94 16.07
CA LEU A 70 0.89 10.26 16.26
C LEU A 70 1.11 9.29 15.10
N PHE A 71 2.34 9.24 14.61
CA PHE A 71 2.79 8.30 13.60
C PHE A 71 4.30 8.07 13.75
N TYR A 72 4.72 6.81 13.75
CA TYR A 72 6.14 6.45 13.86
C TYR A 72 6.51 5.37 12.84
N GLU A 73 7.67 5.53 12.23
CA GLU A 73 8.21 4.60 11.22
C GLU A 73 9.10 3.51 11.84
N GLU A 74 9.46 3.61 13.12
CA GLU A 74 10.37 2.69 13.78
C GLU A 74 9.85 2.26 15.14
N ILE A 75 10.04 0.98 15.48
CA ILE A 75 9.75 0.43 16.81
C ILE A 75 10.72 0.99 17.86
N GLY A 76 10.31 0.95 19.12
CA GLY A 76 11.14 1.38 20.25
C GLY A 76 10.44 2.36 21.18
N GLU A 77 11.12 2.77 22.26
CA GLU A 77 10.60 3.71 23.25
C GLU A 77 10.77 5.17 22.76
N LYS A 78 9.69 5.95 22.83
CA LYS A 78 9.67 7.38 22.58
C LYS A 78 9.17 8.12 23.81
N LYS A 79 9.87 9.18 24.22
CA LYS A 79 9.39 10.11 25.25
C LYS A 79 8.54 11.17 24.58
N ILE A 80 7.29 11.31 24.99
CA ILE A 80 6.40 12.36 24.50
C ILE A 80 5.75 13.10 25.67
N SER A 81 5.48 14.37 25.47
CA SER A 81 4.75 15.18 26.43
C SER A 81 3.42 15.66 25.84
N PHE A 82 2.47 15.94 26.71
CA PHE A 82 1.17 16.48 26.32
C PHE A 82 0.61 17.41 27.38
N ILE A 83 -0.37 18.23 26.96
CA ILE A 83 -1.06 19.18 27.82
C ILE A 83 -2.49 18.71 28.05
N TYR A 84 -2.92 18.73 29.32
CA TYR A 84 -4.27 18.32 29.71
C TYR A 84 -4.88 19.27 30.74
N LEU A 85 -6.20 19.18 30.92
CA LEU A 85 -6.91 19.80 32.04
C LEU A 85 -7.06 18.81 33.17
N ASN A 86 -6.52 19.14 34.35
CA ASN A 86 -6.74 18.32 35.53
C ASN A 86 -8.19 18.48 36.07
N LYS A 87 -8.55 17.73 37.12
CA LYS A 87 -9.90 17.76 37.75
C LYS A 87 -10.32 19.17 38.18
N ASN A 88 -9.36 20.05 38.53
CA ASN A 88 -9.59 21.43 38.91
C ASN A 88 -9.60 22.40 37.70
N LYS A 89 -9.71 21.87 36.46
CA LYS A 89 -9.68 22.63 35.21
C LYS A 89 -8.40 23.47 35.00
N LYS A 90 -7.32 23.16 35.70
CA LYS A 90 -6.01 23.80 35.49
C LYS A 90 -5.21 23.06 34.44
N LYS A 91 -4.50 23.82 33.56
CA LYS A 91 -3.59 23.25 32.56
C LYS A 91 -2.39 22.61 33.24
N ARG A 92 -2.04 21.40 32.82
CA ARG A 92 -0.86 20.66 33.28
C ARG A 92 -0.18 20.01 32.10
N LYS A 93 1.15 19.81 32.22
CA LYS A 93 1.94 19.04 31.29
C LYS A 93 2.21 17.66 31.90
N ALA A 94 2.10 16.61 31.12
CA ALA A 94 2.56 15.29 31.50
C ALA A 94 3.52 14.74 30.48
N GLU A 95 4.37 13.81 30.91
CA GLU A 95 5.33 13.10 30.06
C GLU A 95 5.14 11.59 30.22
N ILE A 96 5.18 10.89 29.11
CA ILE A 96 5.05 9.43 29.07
C ILE A 96 6.18 8.80 28.26
N LYS A 97 6.40 7.52 28.53
CA LYS A 97 7.12 6.61 27.68
C LYS A 97 6.11 5.88 26.80
N LEU A 98 6.16 6.13 25.50
CA LEU A 98 5.33 5.47 24.51
C LEU A 98 6.16 4.38 23.84
N ASN A 99 5.71 3.12 23.95
CA ASN A 99 6.34 2.00 23.29
C ASN A 99 5.72 1.82 21.89
N ILE A 100 6.51 2.01 20.87
CA ILE A 100 6.15 1.71 19.48
C ILE A 100 6.49 0.23 19.27
N VAL A 101 5.50 -0.55 18.90
CA VAL A 101 5.62 -2.00 18.76
C VAL A 101 5.14 -2.45 17.38
N ASP A 102 5.57 -3.64 17.00
CA ASP A 102 4.99 -4.42 15.92
C ASP A 102 4.31 -5.65 16.51
N THR A 103 3.00 -5.73 16.38
CA THR A 103 2.18 -6.86 16.87
C THR A 103 1.47 -7.58 15.72
N ILE A 104 1.70 -7.15 14.48
CA ILE A 104 1.07 -7.72 13.30
C ILE A 104 1.89 -8.92 12.83
N LYS A 105 1.20 -10.04 12.63
CA LYS A 105 1.83 -11.27 12.17
C LYS A 105 2.16 -11.20 10.68
N PRO A 106 3.25 -11.85 10.24
CA PRO A 106 3.56 -11.97 8.83
C PRO A 106 2.40 -12.57 8.02
N LEU A 107 2.18 -12.06 6.82
CA LEU A 107 1.24 -12.62 5.84
C LEU A 107 1.94 -13.74 5.06
N VAL A 108 1.25 -14.87 4.87
CA VAL A 108 1.76 -16.03 4.15
C VAL A 108 0.84 -16.36 2.98
N PHE A 109 1.34 -16.20 1.76
CA PHE A 109 0.64 -16.48 0.52
C PHE A 109 1.25 -17.70 -0.17
N GLY A 110 0.41 -18.58 -0.70
CA GLY A 110 0.82 -19.78 -1.41
C GLY A 110 -0.24 -20.87 -1.36
N ALA A 111 -0.10 -21.89 -2.21
CA ALA A 111 -1.04 -22.99 -2.28
C ALA A 111 -1.02 -23.86 -1.01
N ASN A 112 -2.12 -24.56 -0.76
CA ASN A 112 -2.24 -25.51 0.36
C ASN A 112 -1.89 -26.95 -0.07
N TYR A 113 -1.54 -27.16 -1.35
CA TYR A 113 -1.26 -28.46 -1.91
C TYR A 113 -0.18 -28.37 -2.98
N PHE A 114 0.81 -29.27 -2.89
CA PHE A 114 1.92 -29.40 -3.82
C PHE A 114 2.12 -30.86 -4.22
N LYS A 115 2.66 -31.09 -5.41
CA LYS A 115 3.17 -32.38 -5.84
C LYS A 115 4.67 -32.35 -5.95
N SER A 116 5.34 -33.45 -5.60
CA SER A 116 6.75 -33.71 -5.87
C SER A 116 6.91 -35.16 -6.33
N TYR A 117 8.01 -35.43 -7.03
CA TYR A 117 8.30 -36.79 -7.47
C TYR A 117 9.12 -37.53 -6.43
N GLN A 118 8.94 -38.85 -6.37
CA GLN A 118 9.76 -39.75 -5.54
C GLN A 118 11.26 -39.56 -5.83
N GLY A 119 12.06 -39.47 -4.78
CA GLY A 119 13.49 -39.23 -4.83
C GLY A 119 13.89 -37.74 -5.05
N VAL A 120 12.94 -36.82 -5.28
CA VAL A 120 13.24 -35.40 -5.55
C VAL A 120 13.04 -34.56 -4.28
N LYS A 121 14.16 -34.31 -3.59
CA LYS A 121 14.16 -33.40 -2.42
C LYS A 121 13.87 -31.95 -2.87
N LYS A 122 12.96 -31.26 -2.18
CA LYS A 122 12.54 -29.91 -2.50
C LYS A 122 12.36 -29.06 -1.22
N ASP A 123 12.86 -27.85 -1.27
CA ASP A 123 12.63 -26.84 -0.24
C ASP A 123 11.30 -26.11 -0.51
N PHE A 124 10.27 -26.48 0.23
CA PHE A 124 8.93 -25.91 0.07
C PHE A 124 8.80 -24.50 0.61
N THR A 125 9.74 -24.00 1.41
CA THR A 125 9.71 -22.59 1.86
C THR A 125 9.70 -21.60 0.71
N LYS A 126 10.28 -21.97 -0.44
CA LYS A 126 10.36 -21.15 -1.66
C LYS A 126 9.03 -21.04 -2.42
N ASN A 127 8.04 -21.87 -2.06
CA ASN A 127 6.72 -21.84 -2.69
C ASN A 127 5.77 -20.82 -2.07
N PHE A 128 6.21 -20.15 -1.00
CA PHE A 128 5.41 -19.19 -0.28
C PHE A 128 5.99 -17.78 -0.41
N LEU A 129 5.16 -16.82 -0.77
CA LEU A 129 5.41 -15.42 -0.58
C LEU A 129 5.09 -15.09 0.88
N ILE A 130 6.05 -14.51 1.59
CA ILE A 130 5.88 -14.09 2.99
C ILE A 130 6.25 -12.62 3.06
N LEU A 131 5.33 -11.82 3.59
CA LEU A 131 5.48 -10.37 3.73
C LEU A 131 5.06 -9.96 5.13
N ASP A 132 5.69 -8.92 5.62
CA ASP A 132 5.35 -8.33 6.90
C ASP A 132 5.12 -6.82 6.78
N ASN A 133 4.35 -6.25 7.71
CA ASN A 133 4.05 -4.81 7.72
C ASN A 133 5.28 -3.96 8.02
N TYR A 134 6.20 -4.46 8.85
CA TYR A 134 7.39 -3.76 9.33
C TYR A 134 8.68 -4.45 8.89
N ASP A 135 8.79 -5.77 9.06
CA ASP A 135 10.00 -6.51 8.78
C ASP A 135 10.19 -6.77 7.28
N ARG A 136 11.40 -6.53 6.81
CA ARG A 136 11.82 -6.75 5.42
C ARG A 136 12.26 -8.17 5.16
N GLU A 137 12.58 -8.91 6.21
CA GLU A 137 12.98 -10.31 6.17
C GLU A 137 12.27 -11.07 7.30
N VAL A 138 11.56 -12.12 6.94
CA VAL A 138 10.81 -12.97 7.86
C VAL A 138 11.46 -14.35 7.91
N LYS A 139 11.74 -14.86 9.11
CA LYS A 139 12.23 -16.22 9.31
C LYS A 139 11.14 -17.21 8.94
N LYS A 140 11.48 -18.20 8.12
CA LYS A 140 10.57 -19.24 7.67
C LYS A 140 11.15 -20.61 7.83
N VAL A 141 10.36 -21.53 8.38
CA VAL A 141 10.73 -22.93 8.60
C VAL A 141 9.56 -23.81 8.22
N VAL A 142 9.82 -24.92 7.56
CA VAL A 142 8.84 -25.99 7.37
C VAL A 142 9.11 -27.07 8.42
N GLU A 143 8.09 -27.33 9.22
CA GLU A 143 8.10 -28.36 10.28
C GLU A 143 7.34 -29.60 9.79
N ASN A 144 7.53 -30.69 10.43
CA ASN A 144 7.14 -32.07 10.12
C ASN A 144 8.01 -32.72 9.02
N ASP A 145 8.20 -34.01 9.18
CA ASP A 145 9.04 -34.79 8.28
C ASP A 145 8.30 -35.20 7.02
N ILE A 146 9.03 -35.18 5.91
CA ILE A 146 8.62 -35.71 4.63
C ILE A 146 9.65 -36.73 4.15
N ASP A 147 9.19 -37.94 3.88
CA ASP A 147 10.00 -38.97 3.24
C ASP A 147 9.85 -38.85 1.72
N PHE A 148 10.83 -38.27 1.07
CA PHE A 148 10.83 -38.11 -0.38
C PHE A 148 10.95 -39.41 -1.17
N ASP A 149 11.39 -40.48 -0.52
CA ASP A 149 11.59 -41.79 -1.15
C ASP A 149 10.32 -42.68 -1.05
N LYS A 150 9.30 -42.24 -0.34
CA LYS A 150 8.05 -42.95 -0.14
C LYS A 150 6.86 -42.22 -0.71
N LEU A 151 6.08 -42.91 -1.55
CA LEU A 151 4.83 -42.37 -2.09
C LEU A 151 3.82 -42.12 -0.96
N GLY A 152 3.07 -41.02 -1.07
CA GLY A 152 2.05 -40.69 -0.07
C GLY A 152 1.79 -39.20 0.05
N LYS A 153 0.86 -38.88 0.97
CA LYS A 153 0.51 -37.50 1.30
C LYS A 153 1.06 -37.15 2.68
N TYR A 154 1.82 -36.07 2.73
CA TYR A 154 2.46 -35.55 3.92
C TYR A 154 1.86 -34.19 4.29
N LYS A 155 1.39 -34.06 5.54
CA LYS A 155 0.95 -32.77 6.09
C LYS A 155 2.14 -32.06 6.70
N LEU A 156 2.45 -30.89 6.19
CA LEU A 156 3.55 -30.05 6.64
C LEU A 156 3.03 -28.73 7.19
N ILE A 157 3.84 -28.10 8.03
CA ILE A 157 3.54 -26.82 8.66
C ILE A 157 4.62 -25.82 8.27
N LEU A 158 4.23 -24.74 7.62
CA LEU A 158 5.08 -23.57 7.46
C LEU A 158 4.89 -22.63 8.65
N LYS A 159 5.98 -22.30 9.32
CA LYS A 159 6.02 -21.29 10.38
C LYS A 159 6.81 -20.09 9.90
N ALA A 160 6.16 -18.93 9.88
CA ALA A 160 6.75 -17.63 9.57
C ALA A 160 6.82 -16.79 10.84
N THR A 161 8.01 -16.29 11.18
CA THR A 161 8.25 -15.52 12.41
C THR A 161 8.99 -14.24 12.07
N ASP A 162 8.44 -13.09 12.44
CA ASP A 162 9.09 -11.78 12.34
C ASP A 162 10.11 -11.54 13.46
N ASN A 163 10.76 -10.39 13.47
CA ASN A 163 11.75 -10.03 14.49
C ASN A 163 11.09 -9.63 15.83
N SER A 164 9.81 -9.30 15.83
CA SER A 164 9.01 -9.02 17.02
C SER A 164 8.43 -10.29 17.69
N ASN A 165 8.73 -11.47 17.09
CA ASN A 165 8.24 -12.80 17.49
C ASN A 165 6.74 -13.00 17.23
N ASN A 166 6.11 -12.26 16.34
CA ASN A 166 4.78 -12.60 15.87
C ASN A 166 4.88 -13.78 14.90
N ILE A 167 3.95 -14.73 15.00
CA ILE A 167 4.04 -16.01 14.30
C ILE A 167 2.78 -16.25 13.49
N THR A 168 2.98 -16.58 12.20
CA THR A 168 1.94 -17.13 11.35
C THR A 168 2.26 -18.58 11.04
N ILE A 169 1.26 -19.43 11.20
CA ILE A 169 1.31 -20.88 10.91
C ILE A 169 0.40 -21.16 9.73
N LYS A 170 0.91 -21.90 8.73
CA LYS A 170 0.15 -22.34 7.56
C LYS A 170 0.37 -23.83 7.33
N GLU A 171 -0.70 -24.60 7.40
CA GLU A 171 -0.70 -26.01 7.04
C GLU A 171 -0.81 -26.16 5.52
N PHE A 172 -0.09 -27.14 4.97
CA PHE A 172 -0.18 -27.53 3.58
C PHE A 172 0.15 -29.01 3.38
N THR A 173 -0.28 -29.57 2.26
CA THR A 173 -0.06 -30.97 1.93
C THR A 173 0.92 -31.10 0.77
N VAL A 174 1.87 -32.01 0.88
CA VAL A 174 2.72 -32.46 -0.23
C VAL A 174 2.38 -33.89 -0.57
N GLU A 175 2.06 -34.16 -1.82
CA GLU A 175 1.89 -35.51 -2.35
C GLU A 175 3.14 -35.94 -3.11
N ILE A 176 3.79 -36.99 -2.64
CA ILE A 176 4.90 -37.65 -3.36
C ILE A 176 4.30 -38.67 -4.30
N VAL A 177 4.55 -38.50 -5.59
CA VAL A 177 4.04 -39.36 -6.67
C VAL A 177 5.21 -39.99 -7.46
N GLU A 178 4.93 -41.08 -8.17
CA GLU A 178 5.90 -41.68 -9.07
C GLU A 178 6.34 -40.68 -10.17
N LYS A 179 7.61 -40.71 -10.52
CA LYS A 179 8.08 -39.94 -11.67
C LYS A 179 7.53 -40.59 -12.96
N PRO A 180 6.91 -39.83 -13.85
CA PRO A 180 6.45 -40.35 -15.13
C PRO A 180 7.58 -41.05 -15.89
N LYS A 181 7.30 -42.21 -16.44
CA LYS A 181 8.32 -43.02 -17.20
C LYS A 181 8.72 -42.37 -18.53
N ASP A 182 7.86 -41.52 -19.09
CA ASP A 182 8.15 -40.79 -20.34
C ASP A 182 8.20 -39.27 -20.11
N ASN A 183 9.29 -38.67 -20.58
CA ASN A 183 9.53 -37.22 -20.58
C ASN A 183 8.65 -36.45 -21.60
N LYS A 184 7.54 -36.99 -22.05
CA LYS A 184 6.50 -36.22 -22.73
C LYS A 184 5.63 -35.58 -21.65
N GLU A 185 6.10 -34.51 -21.04
CA GLU A 185 5.19 -33.49 -20.53
C GLU A 185 4.33 -33.04 -21.72
N THR A 186 3.23 -33.72 -21.92
CA THR A 186 2.08 -33.11 -22.56
C THR A 186 1.63 -32.04 -21.56
N SER A 187 2.27 -30.88 -21.60
CA SER A 187 1.65 -29.68 -21.11
C SER A 187 0.33 -29.62 -21.91
N LYS A 188 -0.76 -30.06 -21.28
CA LYS A 188 -2.10 -29.71 -21.78
C LYS A 188 -2.13 -28.19 -21.72
N THR A 189 -1.77 -27.58 -22.84
CA THR A 189 -1.95 -26.16 -23.07
C THR A 189 -3.47 -25.98 -22.92
N VAL A 190 -3.91 -25.53 -21.76
CA VAL A 190 -5.29 -25.12 -21.57
C VAL A 190 -5.50 -24.01 -22.59
N LYS A 191 -6.25 -24.33 -23.66
CA LYS A 191 -6.50 -23.36 -24.73
C LYS A 191 -7.27 -22.21 -24.11
N ARG A 192 -6.64 -21.06 -23.97
CA ARG A 192 -7.32 -19.86 -23.45
C ARG A 192 -8.50 -19.56 -24.36
N VAL A 193 -9.68 -19.43 -23.77
CA VAL A 193 -10.89 -19.06 -24.51
C VAL A 193 -10.97 -17.53 -24.50
N GLY A 194 -11.00 -16.93 -25.68
CA GLY A 194 -11.13 -15.49 -25.82
C GLY A 194 -12.58 -15.03 -25.62
N VAL A 195 -12.75 -13.83 -25.08
CA VAL A 195 -14.03 -13.14 -24.92
C VAL A 195 -14.07 -11.97 -25.92
N LYS A 196 -15.14 -11.87 -26.72
CA LYS A 196 -15.25 -10.77 -27.69
C LYS A 196 -15.46 -9.44 -26.96
N TYR A 197 -14.74 -8.42 -27.39
CA TYR A 197 -14.90 -7.07 -26.85
C TYR A 197 -16.33 -6.54 -27.01
N GLU A 198 -16.98 -6.85 -28.13
CA GLU A 198 -18.36 -6.46 -28.41
C GLU A 198 -19.36 -7.00 -27.37
N ASP A 199 -19.16 -8.24 -26.92
CA ASP A 199 -20.00 -8.85 -25.88
C ASP A 199 -19.82 -8.11 -24.56
N ILE A 200 -18.57 -7.80 -24.18
CA ILE A 200 -18.24 -7.01 -22.99
C ILE A 200 -18.83 -5.60 -23.10
N TYR A 201 -18.66 -4.95 -24.26
CA TYR A 201 -19.21 -3.62 -24.49
C TYR A 201 -20.73 -3.61 -24.29
N THR A 202 -21.44 -4.59 -24.88
CA THR A 202 -22.91 -4.71 -24.76
C THR A 202 -23.36 -4.96 -23.32
N GLU A 203 -22.61 -5.77 -22.57
CA GLU A 203 -22.98 -6.15 -21.21
C GLU A 203 -22.75 -5.02 -20.19
N TYR A 204 -21.60 -4.30 -20.28
CA TYR A 204 -21.17 -3.37 -19.25
C TYR A 204 -21.32 -1.89 -19.61
N LYS A 205 -21.59 -1.55 -20.89
CA LYS A 205 -21.76 -0.16 -21.29
C LYS A 205 -23.10 0.41 -20.84
N ASN A 206 -23.04 1.54 -20.14
CA ASN A 206 -24.20 2.33 -19.76
C ASN A 206 -23.80 3.82 -19.62
N ASN A 207 -24.69 4.66 -19.12
CA ASN A 207 -24.45 6.12 -18.97
C ASN A 207 -23.45 6.50 -17.86
N LYS A 208 -23.02 5.52 -17.04
CA LYS A 208 -22.05 5.70 -15.93
C LYS A 208 -20.76 4.92 -16.17
N THR A 209 -20.59 4.27 -17.31
CA THR A 209 -19.42 3.45 -17.60
C THR A 209 -18.80 3.81 -18.93
N LYS A 210 -17.48 3.63 -19.02
CA LYS A 210 -16.72 3.60 -20.28
C LYS A 210 -16.01 2.27 -20.41
N ILE A 211 -15.98 1.72 -21.62
CA ILE A 211 -15.30 0.48 -21.92
C ILE A 211 -14.04 0.77 -22.71
N GLY A 212 -12.93 0.21 -22.25
CA GLY A 212 -11.63 0.41 -22.87
C GLY A 212 -10.72 -0.80 -22.71
N ILE A 213 -9.50 -0.63 -23.11
CA ILE A 213 -8.47 -1.67 -23.08
C ILE A 213 -7.20 -1.13 -22.45
N ASP A 214 -6.31 -2.03 -22.02
CA ASP A 214 -4.93 -1.61 -21.75
C ASP A 214 -3.95 -2.39 -22.63
N ILE A 215 -2.88 -1.71 -23.03
CA ILE A 215 -1.91 -2.19 -24.00
C ILE A 215 -0.48 -1.84 -23.63
N SER A 216 0.43 -2.68 -24.10
CA SER A 216 1.87 -2.49 -23.95
C SER A 216 2.59 -3.02 -25.21
N LYS A 217 3.89 -3.20 -25.09
CA LYS A 217 4.69 -3.85 -26.15
C LYS A 217 4.17 -5.24 -26.55
N TRP A 218 3.41 -5.90 -25.68
CA TRP A 218 2.93 -7.25 -25.92
C TRP A 218 1.84 -7.35 -26.99
N GLN A 219 1.07 -6.26 -27.20
CA GLN A 219 0.07 -6.19 -28.28
C GLN A 219 0.68 -5.83 -29.64
N GLY A 220 1.98 -5.47 -29.70
CA GLY A 220 2.67 -5.14 -30.94
C GLY A 220 2.10 -3.91 -31.65
N ASN A 221 1.95 -4.02 -32.96
CA ASN A 221 1.32 -2.98 -33.77
C ASN A 221 -0.20 -3.03 -33.62
N VAL A 222 -0.77 -1.95 -33.12
CA VAL A 222 -2.21 -1.79 -32.88
C VAL A 222 -2.81 -0.89 -33.96
N ASP A 223 -3.91 -1.32 -34.56
CA ASP A 223 -4.70 -0.54 -35.51
C ASP A 223 -5.77 0.28 -34.77
N PHE A 224 -5.44 1.52 -34.44
CA PHE A 224 -6.33 2.42 -33.69
C PHE A 224 -7.57 2.86 -34.49
N GLN A 225 -7.56 2.79 -35.81
CA GLN A 225 -8.77 3.01 -36.60
C GLN A 225 -9.81 1.91 -36.30
N LYS A 226 -9.40 0.64 -36.35
CA LYS A 226 -10.27 -0.49 -36.02
C LYS A 226 -10.71 -0.49 -34.56
N LEU A 227 -9.84 -0.05 -33.63
CA LEU A 227 -10.26 0.14 -32.23
C LEU A 227 -11.38 1.19 -32.10
N LYS A 228 -11.26 2.31 -32.85
CA LYS A 228 -12.30 3.34 -32.89
C LYS A 228 -13.62 2.82 -33.50
N GLU A 229 -13.55 2.06 -34.58
CA GLU A 229 -14.69 1.41 -35.21
C GLU A 229 -15.37 0.37 -34.27
N ALA A 230 -14.58 -0.30 -33.41
CA ALA A 230 -15.06 -1.21 -32.39
C ALA A 230 -15.58 -0.50 -31.10
N ASN A 231 -15.72 0.82 -31.12
CA ASN A 231 -16.19 1.63 -29.96
C ASN A 231 -15.29 1.59 -28.73
N VAL A 232 -13.97 1.44 -28.88
CA VAL A 232 -13.05 1.62 -27.77
C VAL A 232 -13.06 3.07 -27.33
N GLU A 233 -13.49 3.32 -26.08
CA GLU A 233 -13.67 4.69 -25.57
C GLU A 233 -12.39 5.24 -24.94
N PHE A 234 -11.55 4.37 -24.37
CA PHE A 234 -10.25 4.74 -23.80
C PHE A 234 -9.22 3.62 -23.90
N VAL A 235 -7.97 4.00 -23.80
CA VAL A 235 -6.84 3.09 -23.72
C VAL A 235 -5.90 3.50 -22.59
N MET A 236 -5.51 2.53 -21.76
CA MET A 236 -4.41 2.66 -20.80
C MET A 236 -3.16 2.12 -21.45
N ILE A 237 -2.14 2.97 -21.68
CA ILE A 237 -0.93 2.60 -22.40
C ILE A 237 0.23 2.47 -21.41
N ARG A 238 0.94 1.33 -21.42
CA ARG A 238 2.18 1.25 -20.67
C ARG A 238 3.18 2.28 -21.20
N LEU A 239 3.46 3.30 -20.39
CA LEU A 239 4.44 4.32 -20.75
C LEU A 239 5.85 3.75 -20.72
N GLY A 240 6.15 3.00 -19.68
CA GLY A 240 7.47 2.45 -19.45
C GLY A 240 7.49 1.53 -18.23
N TYR A 241 8.66 1.06 -17.92
CA TYR A 241 8.87 0.16 -16.79
C TYR A 241 10.32 0.24 -16.31
N GLN A 242 10.54 -0.16 -15.08
CA GLN A 242 11.88 -0.46 -14.61
C GLN A 242 12.17 -1.94 -14.92
N THR A 243 13.38 -2.28 -15.39
CA THR A 243 13.71 -3.65 -15.85
C THR A 243 13.98 -4.63 -14.71
N GLY A 244 13.80 -4.18 -13.46
CA GLY A 244 13.98 -4.94 -12.23
C GLY A 244 14.44 -4.04 -11.09
N PHE A 245 14.48 -4.57 -9.88
CA PHE A 245 14.91 -3.83 -8.70
C PHE A 245 16.34 -3.28 -8.84
N GLY A 246 16.48 -1.94 -8.79
CA GLY A 246 17.76 -1.26 -8.96
C GLY A 246 18.30 -1.26 -10.40
N LYS A 247 17.49 -1.65 -11.36
CA LYS A 247 17.82 -1.62 -12.79
C LYS A 247 17.37 -0.31 -13.44
N GLU A 248 17.60 -0.20 -14.74
CA GLU A 248 17.25 0.97 -15.53
C GLU A 248 15.75 1.17 -15.72
N ILE A 249 15.35 2.42 -15.93
CA ILE A 249 14.00 2.81 -16.32
C ILE A 249 14.00 2.95 -17.84
N VAL A 250 13.09 2.27 -18.53
CA VAL A 250 12.99 2.27 -19.98
C VAL A 250 11.59 2.61 -20.45
N LEU A 251 11.51 3.25 -21.60
CA LEU A 251 10.26 3.51 -22.30
C LEU A 251 9.71 2.20 -22.89
N ASP A 252 8.39 2.01 -22.91
CA ASP A 252 7.82 0.90 -23.65
C ASP A 252 8.04 1.08 -25.15
N LYS A 253 8.42 0.00 -25.82
CA LYS A 253 8.80 0.03 -27.24
C LYS A 253 7.76 0.68 -28.16
N TYR A 254 6.47 0.50 -27.85
CA TYR A 254 5.38 1.01 -28.66
C TYR A 254 4.67 2.24 -28.07
N TYR A 255 5.15 2.75 -26.94
CA TYR A 255 4.49 3.87 -26.24
C TYR A 255 4.25 5.08 -27.14
N GLU A 256 5.32 5.60 -27.77
CA GLU A 256 5.21 6.82 -28.58
C GLU A 256 4.31 6.66 -29.80
N GLN A 257 4.34 5.49 -30.43
CA GLN A 257 3.46 5.16 -31.54
C GLN A 257 2.01 5.11 -31.07
N ASN A 258 1.75 4.37 -30.00
CA ASN A 258 0.41 4.13 -29.48
C ASN A 258 -0.26 5.42 -28.99
N ILE A 259 0.47 6.27 -28.24
CA ILE A 259 -0.10 7.52 -27.73
C ILE A 259 -0.42 8.52 -28.84
N LYS A 260 0.45 8.63 -29.86
CA LYS A 260 0.21 9.48 -31.04
C LYS A 260 -1.02 9.03 -31.82
N LEU A 261 -1.17 7.73 -32.06
CA LEU A 261 -2.31 7.16 -32.76
C LEU A 261 -3.60 7.26 -31.97
N ALA A 262 -3.59 6.97 -30.66
CA ALA A 262 -4.77 7.14 -29.81
C ALA A 262 -5.28 8.59 -29.82
N ASN A 263 -4.39 9.57 -29.66
CA ASN A 263 -4.75 10.98 -29.76
C ASN A 263 -5.29 11.35 -31.15
N LYS A 264 -4.66 10.85 -32.23
CA LYS A 264 -5.10 11.09 -33.63
C LYS A 264 -6.53 10.58 -33.86
N TYR A 265 -6.87 9.39 -33.37
CA TYR A 265 -8.21 8.79 -33.54
C TYR A 265 -9.22 9.23 -32.50
N GLY A 266 -8.85 10.11 -31.56
CA GLY A 266 -9.74 10.65 -30.53
C GLY A 266 -10.18 9.61 -29.50
N ILE A 267 -9.36 8.57 -29.27
CA ILE A 267 -9.53 7.63 -28.17
C ILE A 267 -8.90 8.24 -26.91
N LYS A 268 -9.61 8.25 -25.78
CA LYS A 268 -9.10 8.82 -24.52
C LYS A 268 -7.89 8.03 -24.02
N VAL A 269 -6.87 8.73 -23.54
CA VAL A 269 -5.60 8.14 -23.15
C VAL A 269 -5.32 8.29 -21.68
N GLY A 270 -5.03 7.18 -21.00
CA GLY A 270 -4.29 7.11 -19.76
C GLY A 270 -2.99 6.34 -19.94
N VAL A 271 -2.15 6.39 -18.93
CA VAL A 271 -0.89 5.66 -18.95
C VAL A 271 -0.65 4.92 -17.65
N TYR A 272 0.14 3.84 -17.70
CA TYR A 272 0.62 3.19 -16.50
C TYR A 272 2.13 2.95 -16.56
N PHE A 273 2.73 2.85 -15.38
CA PHE A 273 4.15 2.59 -15.21
C PHE A 273 4.37 1.35 -14.35
N TYR A 274 5.05 0.35 -14.92
CA TYR A 274 5.38 -0.90 -14.23
C TYR A 274 6.63 -0.69 -13.36
N SER A 275 6.43 -0.68 -12.04
CA SER A 275 7.41 -0.24 -11.06
C SER A 275 8.21 -1.38 -10.44
N TYR A 276 9.48 -1.10 -10.15
CA TYR A 276 10.36 -1.86 -9.27
C TYR A 276 11.04 -0.93 -8.25
N ALA A 277 10.33 0.08 -7.75
CA ALA A 277 10.88 1.01 -6.79
C ALA A 277 11.24 0.32 -5.47
N LYS A 278 12.50 0.47 -5.03
CA LYS A 278 12.99 -0.05 -3.74
C LYS A 278 12.79 0.95 -2.59
N ASN A 279 12.56 2.21 -2.91
CA ASN A 279 12.38 3.29 -1.95
C ASN A 279 11.66 4.48 -2.61
N THR A 280 11.31 5.47 -1.80
CA THR A 280 10.59 6.66 -2.27
C THR A 280 11.38 7.52 -3.26
N ASN A 281 12.71 7.48 -3.25
CA ASN A 281 13.53 8.19 -4.23
C ASN A 281 13.44 7.53 -5.61
N ASP A 282 13.44 6.19 -5.67
CA ASP A 282 13.21 5.45 -6.92
C ASP A 282 11.81 5.75 -7.46
N ALA A 283 10.78 5.70 -6.60
CA ALA A 283 9.41 6.02 -6.97
C ALA A 283 9.27 7.45 -7.52
N LYS A 284 9.95 8.41 -6.91
CA LYS A 284 10.01 9.80 -7.39
C LYS A 284 10.65 9.88 -8.77
N LYS A 285 11.81 9.24 -8.99
CA LYS A 285 12.48 9.21 -10.31
C LYS A 285 11.57 8.59 -11.40
N GLN A 286 10.83 7.53 -11.06
CA GLN A 286 9.85 6.93 -11.97
C GLN A 286 8.72 7.90 -12.31
N ALA A 287 8.18 8.63 -11.34
CA ALA A 287 7.16 9.64 -11.57
C ALA A 287 7.68 10.80 -12.45
N GLU A 288 8.90 11.27 -12.20
CA GLU A 288 9.56 12.29 -13.01
C GLU A 288 9.75 11.82 -14.47
N PHE A 289 10.14 10.55 -14.64
CA PHE A 289 10.23 9.93 -15.97
C PHE A 289 8.87 9.93 -16.69
N VAL A 290 7.80 9.53 -16.01
CA VAL A 290 6.45 9.55 -16.56
C VAL A 290 6.05 10.97 -16.95
N LYS A 291 6.17 11.94 -16.05
CA LYS A 291 5.82 13.35 -16.33
C LYS A 291 6.55 13.92 -17.53
N LYS A 292 7.84 13.62 -17.65
CA LYS A 292 8.64 14.04 -18.80
C LYS A 292 8.07 13.57 -20.13
N HIS A 293 7.53 12.34 -20.20
CA HIS A 293 7.09 11.73 -21.44
C HIS A 293 5.63 12.00 -21.79
N ILE A 294 4.77 12.36 -20.79
CA ILE A 294 3.36 12.67 -21.05
C ILE A 294 3.09 14.16 -21.36
N LYS A 295 3.97 15.08 -20.99
CA LYS A 295 3.75 16.54 -21.02
C LYS A 295 3.31 17.11 -22.38
N ASN A 296 3.67 16.44 -23.49
CA ASN A 296 3.39 16.89 -24.85
C ASN A 296 2.20 16.17 -25.49
N TYR A 297 1.48 15.35 -24.74
CA TYR A 297 0.35 14.57 -25.22
C TYR A 297 -0.91 14.91 -24.43
N LYS A 298 -2.06 14.67 -25.04
CA LYS A 298 -3.33 14.78 -24.36
C LYS A 298 -3.56 13.52 -23.52
N ILE A 299 -3.62 13.69 -22.19
CA ILE A 299 -3.91 12.64 -21.22
C ILE A 299 -5.27 12.94 -20.60
N ASP A 300 -6.30 12.19 -21.01
CA ASP A 300 -7.68 12.37 -20.58
C ASP A 300 -8.06 11.44 -19.42
N MET A 301 -7.25 10.43 -19.17
CA MET A 301 -7.47 9.36 -18.22
C MET A 301 -6.35 9.34 -17.16
N PRO A 302 -6.50 8.63 -16.06
CA PRO A 302 -5.49 8.62 -14.99
C PRO A 302 -4.12 8.08 -15.43
N VAL A 303 -3.11 8.43 -14.61
CA VAL A 303 -1.79 7.79 -14.59
C VAL A 303 -1.80 6.74 -13.48
N ALA A 304 -1.47 5.49 -13.81
CA ALA A 304 -1.50 4.40 -12.84
C ALA A 304 -0.10 3.97 -12.40
N PHE A 305 0.02 3.69 -11.10
CA PHE A 305 1.13 2.93 -10.52
C PHE A 305 0.80 1.45 -10.60
N ASP A 306 1.74 0.66 -11.11
CA ASP A 306 1.59 -0.78 -11.29
C ASP A 306 2.80 -1.51 -10.67
N PHE A 307 2.54 -2.43 -9.75
CA PHE A 307 3.55 -3.32 -9.17
C PHE A 307 2.98 -4.73 -9.05
N GLU A 308 3.61 -5.69 -9.74
CA GLU A 308 3.09 -7.06 -9.82
C GLU A 308 4.15 -8.16 -9.58
N ASP A 309 5.43 -7.81 -9.46
CA ASP A 309 6.48 -8.83 -9.29
C ASP A 309 6.60 -9.30 -7.82
N TRP A 310 5.48 -9.75 -7.28
CA TRP A 310 5.38 -10.29 -5.93
C TRP A 310 6.31 -11.49 -5.70
N LYS A 311 6.57 -12.27 -6.74
CA LYS A 311 7.45 -13.45 -6.68
C LYS A 311 8.88 -13.09 -6.31
N ASN A 312 9.38 -11.96 -6.79
CA ASN A 312 10.74 -11.50 -6.59
C ASN A 312 10.89 -10.40 -5.54
N ILE A 313 9.82 -10.06 -4.83
CA ILE A 313 9.82 -8.97 -3.83
C ILE A 313 10.85 -9.21 -2.71
N GLY A 314 11.10 -10.46 -2.34
CA GLY A 314 12.12 -10.81 -1.35
C GLY A 314 13.55 -10.38 -1.76
N LEU A 315 13.82 -10.24 -3.07
CA LEU A 315 15.10 -9.73 -3.57
C LEU A 315 15.26 -8.22 -3.30
N ALA A 316 14.15 -7.51 -3.19
CA ALA A 316 14.15 -6.07 -2.90
C ALA A 316 14.24 -5.78 -1.40
N LYS A 317 13.96 -6.75 -0.54
CA LYS A 317 13.88 -6.59 0.92
C LYS A 317 12.93 -5.45 1.29
N LEU A 318 11.67 -5.55 0.88
CA LEU A 318 10.63 -4.57 1.14
C LEU A 318 9.58 -5.13 2.10
N SER A 319 9.21 -4.33 3.09
CA SER A 319 8.02 -4.58 3.90
C SER A 319 6.76 -4.13 3.15
N ILE A 320 5.58 -4.51 3.65
CA ILE A 320 4.30 -4.02 3.13
C ILE A 320 4.24 -2.48 3.24
N TYR A 321 4.76 -1.92 4.33
CA TYR A 321 4.84 -0.47 4.48
C TYR A 321 5.71 0.19 3.40
N ASP A 322 6.89 -0.37 3.11
CA ASP A 322 7.78 0.17 2.07
C ASP A 322 7.10 0.23 0.70
N ILE A 323 6.38 -0.84 0.31
CA ILE A 323 5.66 -0.92 -0.98
C ILE A 323 4.58 0.17 -1.06
N ASN A 324 3.77 0.27 -0.01
CA ASN A 324 2.71 1.28 0.07
C ASN A 324 3.29 2.70 0.05
N LYS A 325 4.39 2.94 0.76
CA LYS A 325 5.10 4.22 0.81
C LYS A 325 5.65 4.60 -0.57
N ASN A 326 6.19 3.64 -1.32
CA ASN A 326 6.69 3.85 -2.68
C ASN A 326 5.55 4.18 -3.65
N ALA A 327 4.46 3.44 -3.62
CA ALA A 327 3.28 3.71 -4.44
C ALA A 327 2.67 5.08 -4.14
N LYS A 328 2.48 5.41 -2.86
CA LYS A 328 2.01 6.74 -2.42
C LYS A 328 2.92 7.84 -2.97
N LYS A 329 4.24 7.67 -2.86
CA LYS A 329 5.20 8.67 -3.35
C LYS A 329 5.10 8.89 -4.85
N PHE A 330 4.98 7.83 -5.65
CA PHE A 330 4.80 7.95 -7.11
C PHE A 330 3.51 8.71 -7.43
N LEU A 331 2.39 8.30 -6.84
CA LEU A 331 1.06 8.88 -7.09
C LEU A 331 1.00 10.36 -6.65
N GLU A 332 1.59 10.70 -5.51
CA GLU A 332 1.71 12.09 -5.04
C GLU A 332 2.49 12.97 -6.02
N GLU A 333 3.62 12.48 -6.55
CA GLU A 333 4.44 13.25 -7.50
C GLU A 333 3.71 13.49 -8.83
N ILE A 334 2.94 12.52 -9.31
CA ILE A 334 2.09 12.66 -10.50
C ILE A 334 0.94 13.65 -10.26
N LYS A 335 0.28 13.54 -9.08
CA LYS A 335 -0.85 14.39 -8.73
C LYS A 335 -0.48 15.87 -8.60
N LYS A 336 0.76 16.21 -8.23
CA LYS A 336 1.25 17.61 -8.16
C LYS A 336 1.14 18.36 -9.47
N ASP A 337 1.23 17.67 -10.60
CA ASP A 337 1.11 18.27 -11.93
C ASP A 337 -0.35 18.26 -12.46
N GLY A 338 -1.33 17.93 -11.59
CA GLY A 338 -2.76 17.97 -11.88
C GLY A 338 -3.34 16.72 -12.54
N TYR A 339 -2.55 15.68 -12.76
CA TYR A 339 -3.05 14.42 -13.31
C TYR A 339 -3.88 13.64 -12.30
N GLN A 340 -4.95 12.98 -12.77
CA GLN A 340 -5.64 11.95 -12.00
C GLN A 340 -4.75 10.73 -11.86
N VAL A 341 -4.89 10.00 -10.75
CA VAL A 341 -4.03 8.85 -10.46
C VAL A 341 -4.83 7.61 -10.06
N LEU A 342 -4.28 6.43 -10.32
CA LEU A 342 -4.82 5.13 -9.89
C LEU A 342 -3.70 4.26 -9.31
N ASN A 343 -4.05 3.45 -8.30
CA ASN A 343 -3.24 2.32 -7.90
C ASN A 343 -3.80 1.05 -8.55
N TYR A 344 -3.00 0.37 -9.37
CA TYR A 344 -3.37 -0.90 -9.97
C TYR A 344 -3.01 -2.07 -9.06
N GLY A 345 -3.85 -3.11 -9.08
CA GLY A 345 -3.52 -4.37 -8.43
C GLY A 345 -4.60 -5.44 -8.64
N SER A 346 -4.19 -6.70 -8.52
CA SER A 346 -5.18 -7.77 -8.48
C SER A 346 -5.95 -7.73 -7.16
N LYS A 347 -7.21 -8.19 -7.21
CA LYS A 347 -8.12 -8.24 -6.04
C LYS A 347 -7.42 -8.76 -4.79
N TYR A 348 -6.69 -9.88 -4.93
CA TYR A 348 -6.03 -10.54 -3.83
C TYR A 348 -5.02 -9.63 -3.08
N TYR A 349 -4.19 -8.90 -3.82
CA TYR A 349 -3.22 -7.99 -3.24
C TYR A 349 -3.83 -6.67 -2.76
N LEU A 350 -4.89 -6.20 -3.44
CA LEU A 350 -5.65 -5.03 -2.99
C LEU A 350 -6.37 -5.26 -1.66
N GLU A 351 -6.81 -6.47 -1.39
CA GLU A 351 -7.46 -6.82 -0.12
C GLU A 351 -6.47 -7.03 1.03
N ASN A 352 -5.24 -7.46 0.75
CA ASN A 352 -4.32 -7.93 1.79
C ASN A 352 -3.06 -7.08 1.99
N ILE A 353 -2.63 -6.33 0.97
CA ILE A 353 -1.33 -5.63 0.99
C ILE A 353 -1.48 -4.13 0.79
N TRP A 354 -2.33 -3.71 -0.18
CA TRP A 354 -2.47 -2.31 -0.50
C TRP A 354 -3.28 -1.55 0.55
N ASP A 355 -2.62 -0.57 1.20
CA ASP A 355 -3.20 0.37 2.17
C ASP A 355 -2.84 1.80 1.73
N ILE A 356 -3.44 2.23 0.62
CA ILE A 356 -3.24 3.56 0.07
C ILE A 356 -4.58 4.21 -0.24
N ASP A 357 -4.71 5.47 0.19
CA ASP A 357 -5.91 6.27 -0.01
C ASP A 357 -5.88 6.97 -1.38
N TYR A 358 -5.91 6.15 -2.44
CA TYR A 358 -6.00 6.58 -3.83
C TYR A 358 -7.01 5.72 -4.59
N PRO A 359 -7.66 6.26 -5.63
CA PRO A 359 -8.59 5.48 -6.45
C PRO A 359 -7.92 4.22 -7.02
N THR A 360 -8.68 3.14 -7.07
CA THR A 360 -8.19 1.80 -7.41
C THR A 360 -8.53 1.43 -8.85
N TRP A 361 -7.56 0.83 -9.53
CA TRP A 361 -7.75 0.03 -10.75
C TRP A 361 -7.65 -1.44 -10.37
N LEU A 362 -8.81 -2.08 -10.25
CA LEU A 362 -8.95 -3.46 -9.80
C LEU A 362 -8.73 -4.44 -10.97
N ALA A 363 -7.83 -5.40 -10.82
CA ALA A 363 -7.77 -6.59 -11.69
C ALA A 363 -8.46 -7.77 -10.98
N HIS A 364 -9.55 -8.24 -11.60
CA HIS A 364 -10.29 -9.41 -11.14
C HIS A 364 -11.01 -10.05 -12.32
N TYR A 365 -10.45 -11.12 -12.85
CA TYR A 365 -10.90 -11.78 -14.09
C TYR A 365 -12.15 -12.64 -13.83
N THR A 366 -13.29 -12.02 -13.99
CA THR A 366 -14.62 -12.60 -13.72
C THR A 366 -15.72 -11.73 -14.34
N ASN A 367 -16.90 -12.29 -14.54
CA ASN A 367 -18.07 -11.55 -15.04
C ASN A 367 -18.70 -10.67 -13.95
N LYS A 368 -18.49 -10.97 -12.67
CA LYS A 368 -18.98 -10.16 -11.55
C LYS A 368 -17.99 -10.19 -10.41
N THR A 369 -17.44 -9.02 -10.09
CA THR A 369 -16.51 -8.91 -8.97
C THR A 369 -17.24 -8.94 -7.63
N ASN A 370 -16.61 -9.59 -6.64
CA ASN A 370 -17.00 -9.56 -5.24
C ASN A 370 -15.98 -8.77 -4.40
N TYR A 371 -15.22 -7.86 -5.01
CA TYR A 371 -14.36 -6.92 -4.29
C TYR A 371 -15.23 -5.95 -3.50
N SER A 372 -14.95 -5.79 -2.21
CA SER A 372 -15.83 -5.07 -1.28
C SER A 372 -15.47 -3.61 -1.06
N LYS A 373 -14.28 -3.19 -1.52
CA LYS A 373 -13.84 -1.79 -1.39
C LYS A 373 -14.17 -1.02 -2.68
N ASP A 374 -14.11 0.30 -2.62
CA ASP A 374 -14.31 1.17 -3.79
C ASP A 374 -13.23 0.99 -4.84
N TYR A 375 -13.62 1.03 -6.10
CA TYR A 375 -12.72 1.04 -7.25
C TYR A 375 -13.26 1.94 -8.35
N LYS A 376 -12.33 2.57 -9.08
CA LYS A 376 -12.64 3.50 -10.18
C LYS A 376 -12.62 2.81 -11.53
N MET A 377 -11.78 1.80 -11.69
CA MET A 377 -11.64 1.03 -12.93
C MET A 377 -11.51 -0.46 -12.59
N TRP A 378 -12.09 -1.31 -13.43
CA TRP A 378 -12.05 -2.76 -13.29
C TRP A 378 -11.55 -3.42 -14.57
N GLN A 379 -10.41 -4.10 -14.50
CA GLN A 379 -9.90 -5.00 -15.52
C GLN A 379 -10.55 -6.36 -15.31
N LEU A 380 -11.50 -6.68 -16.18
CA LEU A 380 -12.38 -7.86 -15.99
C LEU A 380 -11.89 -9.12 -16.69
N THR A 381 -11.00 -8.99 -17.66
CA THR A 381 -10.40 -10.13 -18.39
C THR A 381 -9.06 -9.75 -19.01
N GLU A 382 -8.18 -10.74 -19.13
CA GLU A 382 -6.93 -10.70 -19.90
C GLU A 382 -7.03 -11.40 -21.26
N ASN A 383 -8.23 -11.85 -21.64
CA ASN A 383 -8.47 -12.69 -22.82
C ASN A 383 -9.43 -12.03 -23.82
N GLY A 384 -9.50 -10.69 -23.84
CA GLY A 384 -10.33 -9.95 -24.79
C GLY A 384 -9.86 -10.16 -26.24
N LEU A 385 -10.80 -10.33 -27.16
CA LEU A 385 -10.56 -10.38 -28.60
C LEU A 385 -11.21 -9.16 -29.25
N ILE A 386 -10.42 -8.37 -29.96
CA ILE A 386 -10.88 -7.15 -30.62
C ILE A 386 -10.24 -6.97 -31.99
N SER A 387 -11.00 -6.41 -32.92
CA SER A 387 -10.44 -6.01 -34.23
C SER A 387 -9.35 -4.93 -34.05
N GLY A 388 -8.22 -5.08 -34.72
CA GLY A 388 -7.09 -4.14 -34.63
C GLY A 388 -5.96 -4.59 -33.70
N ILE A 389 -6.15 -5.68 -32.93
CA ILE A 389 -5.12 -6.31 -32.10
C ILE A 389 -4.98 -7.78 -32.47
N GLN A 390 -3.73 -8.25 -32.62
CA GLN A 390 -3.46 -9.67 -32.78
C GLN A 390 -3.30 -10.34 -31.41
N GLY A 391 -4.10 -11.39 -31.15
CA GLY A 391 -4.10 -12.11 -29.87
C GLY A 391 -5.02 -11.48 -28.84
N PHE A 392 -4.68 -11.68 -27.56
CA PHE A 392 -5.50 -11.23 -26.44
C PHE A 392 -5.11 -9.85 -25.95
N VAL A 393 -6.09 -9.15 -25.40
CA VAL A 393 -5.95 -7.85 -24.78
C VAL A 393 -6.76 -7.76 -23.49
N ASP A 394 -6.27 -7.01 -22.54
CA ASP A 394 -6.97 -6.70 -21.31
C ASP A 394 -8.11 -5.72 -21.55
N VAL A 395 -9.31 -6.03 -21.01
CA VAL A 395 -10.49 -5.19 -21.18
C VAL A 395 -10.90 -4.62 -19.82
N ASN A 396 -11.25 -3.33 -19.85
CA ASN A 396 -11.50 -2.52 -18.68
C ASN A 396 -12.83 -1.82 -18.71
N VAL A 397 -13.49 -1.73 -17.56
CA VAL A 397 -14.66 -0.90 -17.29
C VAL A 397 -14.26 0.23 -16.36
N LEU A 398 -14.38 1.47 -16.80
CA LEU A 398 -14.23 2.66 -15.98
C LEU A 398 -15.60 3.11 -15.48
N TYR A 399 -15.72 3.42 -14.20
CA TYR A 399 -16.93 3.98 -13.58
C TYR A 399 -16.78 5.49 -13.42
N GLU A 400 -17.78 6.26 -13.89
CA GLU A 400 -17.79 7.75 -13.85
C GLU A 400 -18.32 8.32 -12.53
#